data_6528068a1ec5f1535d40577c91419f70
#
_entry.id   6528068a1ec5f1535d40577c91419f70
#
_cell.length_a   1.000
_cell.length_b   1.000
_cell.length_c   1.000
_cell.angle_alpha   90.00
_cell.angle_beta   90.00
_cell.angle_gamma   90.00
#
_symmetry.space_group_name_H-M   'P 1'
#
loop_
_entity.id
_entity.type
_entity.pdbx_description
1 polymer ?
#
loop_
_entity_poly.entity_id
_entity_poly.type
_entity_poly.pdbx_seq_one_letter_code
_entity_poly.pdbx_strand_id
1 'polypeptide(L)'
;VFPLSVPGADSCLFKREDTYGFFLNEESTANGEAAPARVLVRFVHAQLPAGRAGMAIGDAIVMINGDPVTFPRAEPVSEQIQRLTRARIQPLTLGLRRGAVEREVNLWSVPSCRMNVRLITSPMVNALSDGSNIVLTTGVLDFVRSPDQLAWVIAHELGHHALEHSENKKLQLMLNQFLGSTVGEQPVAIRQIELERQADVFAANLTTRAGFDLREAR
;
A
#
# COMPACT_ATOMS: atom_id res chain seq x y z
N VAL A 1 0.90 -4.22 -0.70
CA VAL A 1 0.77 -2.91 -1.38
C VAL A 1 -0.62 -2.39 -1.07
N PHE A 2 -0.73 -1.31 -0.30
CA PHE A 2 -2.01 -0.66 -0.04
C PHE A 2 -2.19 0.47 -1.06
N PRO A 3 -3.17 0.41 -1.95
CA PRO A 3 -3.46 1.54 -2.81
C PRO A 3 -4.13 2.63 -1.97
N LEU A 4 -3.39 3.68 -1.68
CA LEU A 4 -3.98 4.92 -1.17
C LEU A 4 -4.62 5.63 -2.35
N SER A 5 -5.91 5.36 -2.60
CA SER A 5 -6.67 6.13 -3.57
C SER A 5 -7.00 7.49 -2.97
N VAL A 6 -6.27 8.51 -3.38
CA VAL A 6 -6.65 9.90 -3.13
C VAL A 6 -7.56 10.32 -4.28
N PRO A 7 -8.84 10.65 -4.05
CA PRO A 7 -9.68 11.23 -5.09
C PRO A 7 -9.10 12.59 -5.49
N GLY A 8 -8.86 12.78 -6.78
CA GLY A 8 -8.22 13.98 -7.35
C GLY A 8 -6.80 13.70 -7.85
N ALA A 9 -6.61 12.57 -8.50
CA ALA A 9 -5.34 11.96 -8.87
C ALA A 9 -4.52 12.71 -9.97
N ASP A 10 -4.70 14.01 -10.15
CA ASP A 10 -3.76 14.77 -11.00
C ASP A 10 -2.43 15.03 -10.30
N SER A 11 -2.34 14.81 -8.99
CA SER A 11 -1.15 14.95 -8.15
C SER A 11 -0.71 13.64 -7.50
N CYS A 12 -0.65 12.54 -8.25
CA CYS A 12 -0.01 11.35 -7.75
C CYS A 12 1.51 11.58 -7.74
N LEU A 13 2.06 11.87 -6.58
CA LEU A 13 3.51 12.02 -6.34
C LEU A 13 4.26 10.68 -6.47
N PHE A 14 3.50 9.58 -6.63
CA PHE A 14 4.00 8.23 -6.78
C PHE A 14 3.74 7.70 -8.19
N LYS A 15 4.34 6.58 -8.53
CA LYS A 15 4.04 5.87 -9.77
C LYS A 15 2.55 5.56 -9.83
N ARG A 16 1.88 6.01 -10.88
CA ARG A 16 0.48 5.64 -11.14
C ARG A 16 0.40 4.17 -11.50
N GLU A 17 -0.52 3.48 -10.89
CA GLU A 17 -0.90 2.12 -11.24
C GLU A 17 -2.42 1.98 -11.08
N ASP A 18 -3.04 1.26 -12.00
CA ASP A 18 -4.47 0.99 -11.89
C ASP A 18 -4.72 -0.09 -10.84
N THR A 19 -5.82 0.04 -10.10
CA THR A 19 -6.20 -0.91 -9.06
C THR A 19 -7.68 -1.26 -9.11
N TYR A 20 -8.02 -2.44 -8.62
CA TYR A 20 -9.39 -2.86 -8.33
C TYR A 20 -9.72 -2.77 -6.83
N GLY A 21 -8.72 -2.61 -5.97
CA GLY A 21 -8.89 -2.44 -4.52
C GLY A 21 -9.05 -3.73 -3.74
N PHE A 22 -8.38 -4.81 -4.13
CA PHE A 22 -8.31 -6.05 -3.35
C PHE A 22 -6.92 -6.68 -3.39
N PHE A 23 -6.66 -7.57 -2.41
CA PHE A 23 -5.46 -8.40 -2.36
C PHE A 23 -5.80 -9.86 -2.19
N LEU A 24 -4.95 -10.71 -2.75
CA LEU A 24 -5.07 -12.15 -2.76
C LEU A 24 -3.98 -12.82 -1.92
N ASN A 25 -4.31 -13.98 -1.38
CA ASN A 25 -3.36 -14.99 -0.93
C ASN A 25 -3.58 -16.25 -1.77
N GLU A 26 -2.49 -16.79 -2.29
CA GLU A 26 -2.48 -18.04 -3.03
C GLU A 26 -1.94 -19.11 -2.10
N GLU A 27 -2.83 -20.00 -1.66
CA GLU A 27 -2.47 -21.14 -0.83
C GLU A 27 -2.04 -22.28 -1.74
N SER A 28 -0.78 -22.67 -1.65
CA SER A 28 -0.23 -23.82 -2.37
C SER A 28 -0.09 -25.00 -1.42
N THR A 29 -0.34 -26.21 -1.92
CA THR A 29 -0.20 -27.47 -1.19
C THR A 29 1.26 -27.90 -0.96
N ALA A 30 2.20 -26.96 -0.97
CA ALA A 30 3.65 -27.27 -0.96
C ALA A 30 4.18 -28.00 0.30
N ASN A 31 3.38 -28.19 1.35
CA ASN A 31 3.82 -28.78 2.62
C ASN A 31 3.15 -30.15 2.95
N GLY A 32 2.64 -30.88 1.96
CA GLY A 32 2.15 -32.24 2.20
C GLY A 32 0.80 -32.34 2.96
N GLU A 33 0.16 -31.23 3.27
CA GLU A 33 -1.19 -31.22 3.83
C GLU A 33 -2.24 -31.23 2.71
N ALA A 34 -3.27 -32.03 2.88
CA ALA A 34 -4.32 -32.34 1.88
C ALA A 34 -5.33 -31.20 1.62
N ALA A 35 -4.95 -29.95 1.79
CA ALA A 35 -5.82 -28.84 1.45
C ALA A 35 -5.68 -28.49 -0.05
N PRO A 36 -6.78 -28.40 -0.80
CA PRO A 36 -6.71 -28.03 -2.22
C PRO A 36 -6.14 -26.62 -2.37
N ALA A 37 -5.21 -26.46 -3.31
CA ALA A 37 -4.68 -25.14 -3.66
C ALA A 37 -5.83 -24.20 -4.04
N ARG A 38 -5.81 -22.98 -3.51
CA ARG A 38 -6.89 -22.00 -3.71
C ARG A 38 -6.37 -20.57 -3.65
N VAL A 39 -7.11 -19.68 -4.28
CA VAL A 39 -6.84 -18.24 -4.27
C VAL A 39 -7.93 -17.55 -3.48
N LEU A 40 -7.54 -16.93 -2.36
CA LEU A 40 -8.48 -16.27 -1.46
C LEU A 40 -8.28 -14.77 -1.45
N VAL A 41 -9.38 -14.04 -1.42
CA VAL A 41 -9.40 -12.60 -1.15
C VAL A 41 -9.05 -12.36 0.32
N ARG A 42 -7.98 -11.62 0.59
CA ARG A 42 -7.51 -11.30 1.93
C ARG A 42 -7.75 -9.87 2.36
N PHE A 43 -7.99 -9.01 1.39
CA PHE A 43 -8.34 -7.61 1.66
C PHE A 43 -9.24 -7.08 0.56
N VAL A 44 -10.20 -6.24 0.91
CA VAL A 44 -11.06 -5.50 -0.01
C VAL A 44 -11.26 -4.09 0.54
N HIS A 45 -10.96 -3.10 -0.28
CA HIS A 45 -11.27 -1.71 0.03
C HIS A 45 -12.73 -1.41 -0.34
N ALA A 46 -13.56 -1.05 0.64
CA ALA A 46 -15.01 -0.92 0.46
C ALA A 46 -15.43 0.06 -0.64
N GLN A 47 -14.68 1.16 -0.82
CA GLN A 47 -15.02 2.23 -1.77
C GLN A 47 -14.40 2.04 -3.16
N LEU A 48 -13.54 1.03 -3.37
CA LEU A 48 -12.93 0.73 -4.65
C LEU A 48 -13.76 -0.31 -5.44
N PRO A 49 -13.48 -0.54 -6.74
CA PRO A 49 -14.31 -1.38 -7.60
C PRO A 49 -14.68 -2.73 -7.01
N ALA A 50 -13.72 -3.45 -6.41
CA ALA A 50 -13.97 -4.75 -5.79
C ALA A 50 -14.98 -4.68 -4.64
N GLY A 51 -14.83 -3.70 -3.74
CA GLY A 51 -15.78 -3.50 -2.63
C GLY A 51 -17.16 -3.09 -3.10
N ARG A 52 -17.25 -2.19 -4.08
CA ARG A 52 -18.52 -1.79 -4.68
C ARG A 52 -19.22 -2.94 -5.41
N ALA A 53 -18.47 -3.89 -5.97
CA ALA A 53 -19.00 -5.12 -6.56
C ALA A 53 -19.36 -6.18 -5.50
N GLY A 54 -19.21 -5.86 -4.22
CA GLY A 54 -19.58 -6.74 -3.10
C GLY A 54 -18.59 -7.87 -2.86
N MET A 55 -17.36 -7.84 -3.40
CA MET A 55 -16.31 -8.77 -2.98
C MET A 55 -16.08 -8.66 -1.48
N ALA A 56 -15.71 -9.76 -0.85
CA ALA A 56 -15.40 -9.79 0.58
C ALA A 56 -14.17 -10.66 0.87
N ILE A 57 -13.59 -10.42 2.04
CA ILE A 57 -12.52 -11.27 2.57
C ILE A 57 -13.03 -12.70 2.70
N GLY A 58 -12.24 -13.68 2.23
CA GLY A 58 -12.57 -15.09 2.23
C GLY A 58 -13.27 -15.57 0.94
N ASP A 59 -13.66 -14.70 0.01
CA ASP A 59 -14.08 -15.13 -1.31
C ASP A 59 -12.93 -15.89 -2.00
N ALA A 60 -13.23 -17.03 -2.59
CA ALA A 60 -12.30 -17.77 -3.43
C ALA A 60 -12.46 -17.33 -4.89
N ILE A 61 -11.35 -17.04 -5.58
CA ILE A 61 -11.36 -16.78 -7.03
C ILE A 61 -11.30 -18.13 -7.74
N VAL A 62 -12.33 -18.41 -8.51
CA VAL A 62 -12.49 -19.69 -9.24
C VAL A 62 -12.44 -19.53 -10.76
N MET A 63 -12.55 -18.30 -11.27
CA MET A 63 -12.52 -18.00 -12.71
C MET A 63 -11.95 -16.60 -12.95
N ILE A 64 -11.22 -16.42 -14.05
CA ILE A 64 -10.70 -15.13 -14.52
C ILE A 64 -11.00 -15.02 -16.02
N ASN A 65 -11.80 -14.04 -16.42
CA ASN A 65 -12.19 -13.75 -17.82
C ASN A 65 -12.71 -15.01 -18.56
N GLY A 66 -13.50 -15.83 -17.87
CA GLY A 66 -14.06 -17.06 -18.43
C GLY A 66 -13.19 -18.32 -18.26
N ASP A 67 -11.90 -18.15 -17.91
CA ASP A 67 -10.98 -19.26 -17.72
C ASP A 67 -11.00 -19.74 -16.26
N PRO A 68 -11.22 -21.05 -16.00
CA PRO A 68 -11.19 -21.60 -14.65
C PRO A 68 -9.80 -21.44 -13.99
N VAL A 69 -9.79 -21.14 -12.70
CA VAL A 69 -8.56 -21.16 -11.88
C VAL A 69 -8.31 -22.60 -11.46
N THR A 70 -7.32 -23.22 -12.09
CA THR A 70 -6.91 -24.62 -11.84
C THR A 70 -5.48 -24.68 -11.32
N PHE A 71 -5.11 -25.74 -10.64
CA PHE A 71 -3.78 -25.99 -10.13
C PHE A 71 -3.23 -27.34 -10.59
N PRO A 72 -1.89 -27.49 -10.79
CA PRO A 72 -0.86 -26.46 -10.62
C PRO A 72 -0.92 -25.38 -11.69
N ARG A 73 -0.38 -24.18 -11.37
CA ARG A 73 -0.33 -23.03 -12.30
C ARG A 73 1.12 -22.61 -12.53
N ALA A 74 1.40 -22.20 -13.75
CA ALA A 74 2.68 -21.62 -14.12
C ALA A 74 2.82 -20.14 -13.70
N GLU A 75 1.69 -19.41 -13.69
CA GLU A 75 1.63 -17.98 -13.33
C GLU A 75 0.70 -17.82 -12.12
N PRO A 76 1.13 -17.14 -11.05
CA PRO A 76 0.26 -16.76 -9.95
C PRO A 76 -0.94 -15.94 -10.43
N VAL A 77 -2.11 -16.12 -9.80
CA VAL A 77 -3.34 -15.35 -10.13
C VAL A 77 -3.14 -13.86 -9.94
N SER A 78 -2.42 -13.46 -8.90
CA SER A 78 -2.07 -12.07 -8.64
C SER A 78 -1.26 -11.43 -9.79
N GLU A 79 -0.30 -12.16 -10.36
CA GLU A 79 0.49 -11.72 -11.51
C GLU A 79 -0.33 -11.68 -12.79
N GLN A 80 -1.18 -12.69 -13.03
CA GLN A 80 -2.11 -12.71 -14.16
C GLN A 80 -3.03 -11.47 -14.14
N ILE A 81 -3.63 -11.15 -12.98
CA ILE A 81 -4.48 -9.97 -12.83
C ILE A 81 -3.67 -8.69 -13.07
N GLN A 82 -2.45 -8.56 -12.54
CA GLN A 82 -1.60 -7.41 -12.79
C GLN A 82 -1.27 -7.26 -14.28
N ARG A 83 -0.97 -8.34 -14.96
CA ARG A 83 -0.69 -8.34 -16.41
C ARG A 83 -1.89 -7.87 -17.21
N LEU A 84 -3.10 -8.39 -16.92
CA LEU A 84 -4.36 -7.97 -17.55
C LEU A 84 -4.64 -6.48 -17.30
N THR A 85 -4.41 -6.01 -16.06
CA THR A 85 -4.57 -4.60 -15.69
C THR A 85 -3.64 -3.70 -16.47
N ARG A 86 -2.36 -4.05 -16.58
CA ARG A 86 -1.36 -3.30 -17.36
C ARG A 86 -1.68 -3.27 -18.86
N ALA A 87 -2.21 -4.37 -19.38
CA ALA A 87 -2.68 -4.47 -20.76
C ALA A 87 -4.01 -3.73 -21.01
N ARG A 88 -4.60 -3.13 -19.96
CA ARG A 88 -5.90 -2.44 -20.00
C ARG A 88 -7.04 -3.31 -20.52
N ILE A 89 -6.98 -4.61 -20.28
CA ILE A 89 -8.08 -5.55 -20.59
C ILE A 89 -9.14 -5.36 -19.54
N GLN A 90 -10.26 -4.76 -19.93
CA GLN A 90 -11.36 -4.41 -19.05
C GLN A 90 -12.73 -4.69 -19.69
N PRO A 91 -13.74 -5.09 -18.91
CA PRO A 91 -13.65 -5.34 -17.46
C PRO A 91 -12.80 -6.57 -17.15
N LEU A 92 -12.22 -6.62 -15.94
CA LEU A 92 -11.73 -7.86 -15.34
C LEU A 92 -12.94 -8.61 -14.80
N THR A 93 -13.24 -9.78 -15.39
CA THR A 93 -14.34 -10.63 -14.96
C THR A 93 -13.80 -11.71 -14.02
N LEU A 94 -14.32 -11.77 -12.79
CA LEU A 94 -13.92 -12.76 -11.79
C LEU A 94 -15.12 -13.63 -11.38
N GLY A 95 -14.96 -14.95 -11.46
CA GLY A 95 -15.83 -15.89 -10.77
C GLY A 95 -15.40 -16.02 -9.30
N LEU A 96 -16.31 -15.74 -8.39
CA LEU A 96 -16.11 -15.78 -6.95
C LEU A 96 -16.94 -16.90 -6.33
N ARG A 97 -16.35 -17.61 -5.38
CA ARG A 97 -17.06 -18.59 -4.55
C ARG A 97 -17.04 -18.18 -3.09
N ARG A 98 -18.22 -18.05 -2.48
CA ARG A 98 -18.41 -17.79 -1.05
C ARG A 98 -19.27 -18.90 -0.44
N GLY A 99 -18.64 -19.81 0.29
CA GLY A 99 -19.30 -21.06 0.72
C GLY A 99 -19.76 -21.88 -0.48
N ALA A 100 -21.06 -22.16 -0.56
CA ALA A 100 -21.70 -22.90 -1.68
C ALA A 100 -22.15 -21.96 -2.83
N VAL A 101 -22.07 -20.66 -2.68
CA VAL A 101 -22.57 -19.71 -3.68
C VAL A 101 -21.44 -19.26 -4.60
N GLU A 102 -21.66 -19.40 -5.89
CA GLU A 102 -20.79 -18.83 -6.93
C GLU A 102 -21.49 -17.64 -7.59
N ARG A 103 -20.71 -16.64 -7.92
CA ARG A 103 -21.17 -15.45 -8.64
C ARG A 103 -20.06 -14.86 -9.46
N GLU A 104 -20.41 -14.11 -10.47
CA GLU A 104 -19.49 -13.35 -11.29
C GLU A 104 -19.53 -11.87 -10.94
N VAL A 105 -18.38 -11.23 -10.99
CA VAL A 105 -18.24 -9.77 -10.85
C VAL A 105 -17.40 -9.21 -11.98
N ASN A 106 -17.82 -8.07 -12.51
CA ASN A 106 -17.11 -7.32 -13.53
C ASN A 106 -16.49 -6.08 -12.89
N LEU A 107 -15.16 -5.94 -12.98
CA LEU A 107 -14.40 -4.90 -12.34
C LEU A 107 -13.70 -4.01 -13.36
N TRP A 108 -13.90 -2.71 -13.24
CA TRP A 108 -13.13 -1.71 -13.97
C TRP A 108 -12.08 -1.14 -13.03
N SER A 109 -10.81 -1.16 -13.44
CA SER A 109 -9.74 -0.58 -12.63
C SER A 109 -9.88 0.94 -12.54
N VAL A 110 -9.39 1.49 -11.46
CA VAL A 110 -9.29 2.94 -11.25
C VAL A 110 -7.84 3.34 -11.02
N PRO A 111 -7.42 4.54 -11.48
CA PRO A 111 -6.09 5.05 -11.17
C PRO A 111 -5.85 5.13 -9.67
N SER A 112 -4.69 4.68 -9.23
CA SER A 112 -4.23 4.81 -7.85
C SER A 112 -2.75 5.17 -7.81
N CYS A 113 -2.31 5.69 -6.67
CA CYS A 113 -0.91 5.89 -6.39
C CYS A 113 -0.33 4.59 -5.82
N ARG A 114 0.72 4.07 -6.44
CA ARG A 114 1.42 2.90 -5.92
C ARG A 114 2.46 3.31 -4.91
N MET A 115 2.30 2.85 -3.68
CA MET A 115 3.32 2.88 -2.65
C MET A 115 3.55 1.45 -2.14
N ASN A 116 4.80 1.03 -2.07
CA ASN A 116 5.14 -0.25 -1.47
C ASN A 116 5.43 -0.04 0.01
N VAL A 117 4.77 -0.82 0.86
CA VAL A 117 5.14 -0.92 2.28
C VAL A 117 5.91 -2.22 2.47
N ARG A 118 7.10 -2.13 3.04
CA ARG A 118 7.98 -3.26 3.34
C ARG A 118 8.16 -3.38 4.84
N LEU A 119 8.09 -4.60 5.34
CA LEU A 119 8.41 -4.92 6.73
C LEU A 119 9.78 -5.60 6.76
N ILE A 120 10.67 -5.12 7.63
CA ILE A 120 11.96 -5.74 7.89
C ILE A 120 12.03 -6.20 9.36
N THR A 121 12.68 -7.32 9.58
CA THR A 121 12.88 -7.85 10.94
C THR A 121 13.96 -7.04 11.64
N SER A 122 13.57 -6.25 12.62
CA SER A 122 14.46 -5.48 13.50
C SER A 122 13.72 -5.08 14.76
N PRO A 123 14.31 -5.22 15.94
CA PRO A 123 13.70 -4.79 17.19
C PRO A 123 13.71 -3.25 17.37
N MET A 124 14.43 -2.52 16.55
CA MET A 124 14.44 -1.06 16.60
C MET A 124 13.07 -0.52 16.19
N VAL A 125 12.56 0.45 16.94
CA VAL A 125 11.34 1.20 16.57
C VAL A 125 11.73 2.24 15.53
N ASN A 126 11.51 1.91 14.25
CA ASN A 126 11.86 2.80 13.14
C ASN A 126 10.95 2.61 11.93
N ALA A 127 10.68 3.74 11.25
CA ALA A 127 10.02 3.80 9.96
C ALA A 127 10.79 4.79 9.08
N LEU A 128 10.81 4.57 7.78
CA LEU A 128 11.45 5.49 6.83
C LEU A 128 10.83 5.36 5.44
N SER A 129 10.93 6.44 4.66
CA SER A 129 10.63 6.44 3.23
C SER A 129 11.91 6.60 2.42
N ASP A 130 12.10 5.73 1.42
CA ASP A 130 13.25 5.78 0.49
C ASP A 130 12.89 6.43 -0.86
N GLY A 131 11.69 7.04 -0.96
CA GLY A 131 11.17 7.64 -2.19
C GLY A 131 10.38 6.67 -3.09
N SER A 132 10.44 5.37 -2.85
CA SER A 132 9.70 4.34 -3.59
C SER A 132 8.97 3.37 -2.68
N ASN A 133 9.46 3.23 -1.45
CA ASN A 133 8.91 2.34 -0.44
C ASN A 133 8.81 3.06 0.90
N ILE A 134 7.83 2.66 1.70
CA ILE A 134 7.86 2.87 3.15
C ILE A 134 8.40 1.58 3.75
N VAL A 135 9.44 1.70 4.55
CA VAL A 135 10.04 0.59 5.26
C VAL A 135 9.70 0.71 6.73
N LEU A 136 9.04 -0.31 7.27
CA LEU A 136 8.72 -0.44 8.69
C LEU A 136 9.57 -1.54 9.30
N THR A 137 9.94 -1.37 10.56
CA THR A 137 10.57 -2.44 11.34
C THR A 137 9.53 -3.23 12.13
N THR A 138 9.83 -4.49 12.49
CA THR A 138 8.98 -5.25 13.42
C THR A 138 8.85 -4.54 14.76
N GLY A 139 9.89 -3.80 15.20
CA GLY A 139 9.84 -2.98 16.41
C GLY A 139 8.75 -1.88 16.38
N VAL A 140 8.42 -1.32 15.21
CA VAL A 140 7.26 -0.41 15.10
C VAL A 140 5.96 -1.16 15.35
N LEU A 141 5.81 -2.38 14.81
CA LEU A 141 4.58 -3.16 15.01
C LEU A 141 4.39 -3.56 16.48
N ASP A 142 5.49 -3.82 17.19
CA ASP A 142 5.48 -4.11 18.63
C ASP A 142 5.19 -2.86 19.48
N PHE A 143 5.55 -1.68 18.97
CA PHE A 143 5.38 -0.39 19.65
C PHE A 143 3.96 0.17 19.51
N VAL A 144 3.39 0.13 18.30
CA VAL A 144 2.04 0.65 18.04
C VAL A 144 0.99 -0.25 18.68
N ARG A 145 -0.06 0.35 19.21
CA ARG A 145 -1.12 -0.35 19.98
C ARG A 145 -2.45 -0.42 19.24
N SER A 146 -2.57 0.33 18.13
CA SER A 146 -3.80 0.36 17.34
C SER A 146 -3.50 0.49 15.85
N PRO A 147 -4.43 0.09 14.98
CA PRO A 147 -4.35 0.37 13.55
C PRO A 147 -4.24 1.87 13.23
N ASP A 148 -4.82 2.74 14.08
CA ASP A 148 -4.79 4.18 13.91
C ASP A 148 -3.37 4.74 14.09
N GLN A 149 -2.63 4.23 15.09
CA GLN A 149 -1.22 4.58 15.31
C GLN A 149 -0.35 4.11 14.15
N LEU A 150 -0.57 2.90 13.64
CA LEU A 150 0.17 2.41 12.48
C LEU A 150 -0.14 3.24 11.22
N ALA A 151 -1.41 3.59 11.03
CA ALA A 151 -1.83 4.45 9.93
C ALA A 151 -1.16 5.83 9.99
N TRP A 152 -1.04 6.40 11.21
CA TRP A 152 -0.33 7.65 11.44
C TRP A 152 1.16 7.55 11.04
N VAL A 153 1.86 6.53 11.52
CA VAL A 153 3.29 6.33 11.18
C VAL A 153 3.47 6.23 9.66
N ILE A 154 2.65 5.43 8.99
CA ILE A 154 2.69 5.29 7.52
C ILE A 154 2.39 6.62 6.83
N ALA A 155 1.38 7.35 7.31
CA ALA A 155 0.98 8.63 6.73
C ALA A 155 2.05 9.73 6.93
N HIS A 156 2.78 9.69 8.05
CA HIS A 156 3.91 10.59 8.32
C HIS A 156 5.05 10.37 7.33
N GLU A 157 5.47 9.12 7.12
CA GLU A 157 6.49 8.75 6.14
C GLU A 157 6.05 9.10 4.70
N LEU A 158 4.76 8.93 4.40
CA LEU A 158 4.18 9.41 3.15
C LEU A 158 4.28 10.93 3.01
N GLY A 159 4.11 11.67 4.10
CA GLY A 159 4.27 13.12 4.14
C GLY A 159 5.68 13.54 3.75
N HIS A 160 6.70 12.90 4.32
CA HIS A 160 8.09 13.17 3.94
C HIS A 160 8.36 12.93 2.46
N HIS A 161 7.78 11.87 1.91
CA HIS A 161 7.92 11.58 0.48
C HIS A 161 7.12 12.57 -0.38
N ALA A 162 5.85 12.80 -0.05
CA ALA A 162 4.94 13.66 -0.80
C ALA A 162 5.41 15.12 -0.87
N LEU A 163 6.11 15.58 0.15
CA LEU A 163 6.66 16.92 0.26
C LEU A 163 8.14 16.99 -0.15
N GLU A 164 8.68 15.93 -0.75
CA GLU A 164 10.06 15.83 -1.26
C GLU A 164 11.14 16.13 -0.19
N HIS A 165 10.84 15.82 1.08
CA HIS A 165 11.76 16.08 2.18
C HIS A 165 13.07 15.28 2.08
N SER A 166 13.05 14.10 1.48
CA SER A 166 14.22 13.24 1.26
C SER A 166 15.19 13.84 0.22
N GLU A 167 14.68 14.46 -0.83
CA GLU A 167 15.47 15.15 -1.86
C GLU A 167 16.16 16.38 -1.26
N ASN A 168 15.46 17.13 -0.40
CA ASN A 168 16.03 18.26 0.32
C ASN A 168 17.16 17.84 1.27
N LYS A 169 17.06 16.68 1.94
CA LYS A 169 18.14 16.12 2.77
C LYS A 169 19.36 15.74 1.93
N LYS A 170 19.16 15.10 0.77
CA LYS A 170 20.25 14.74 -0.16
C LYS A 170 20.96 15.95 -0.71
N LEU A 171 20.20 16.96 -1.16
CA LEU A 171 20.74 18.20 -1.66
C LEU A 171 21.55 18.94 -0.57
N GLN A 172 21.07 18.94 0.66
CA GLN A 172 21.75 19.58 1.78
C GLN A 172 23.03 18.86 2.20
N LEU A 173 23.05 17.53 2.17
CA LEU A 173 24.26 16.73 2.38
C LEU A 173 25.29 17.01 1.27
N MET A 174 24.88 17.09 0.02
CA MET A 174 25.75 17.45 -1.11
C MET A 174 26.29 18.87 -0.98
N LEU A 175 25.44 19.85 -0.64
CA LEU A 175 25.87 21.24 -0.41
C LEU A 175 26.84 21.36 0.76
N ASN A 176 26.59 20.67 1.86
CA ASN A 176 27.51 20.65 3.01
C ASN A 176 28.86 20.01 2.64
N GLN A 177 28.84 18.97 1.83
CA GLN A 177 30.06 18.30 1.35
C GLN A 177 30.86 19.16 0.35
N PHE A 178 30.15 19.92 -0.48
CA PHE A 178 30.76 20.79 -1.50
C PHE A 178 31.26 22.12 -0.96
N LEU A 179 30.57 22.69 0.03
CA LEU A 179 30.91 24.01 0.60
C LEU A 179 31.85 23.94 1.81
N GLY A 180 32.35 22.75 2.18
CA GLY A 180 33.31 22.58 3.29
C GLY A 180 32.76 23.15 4.60
N SER A 181 31.56 22.78 4.96
CA SER A 181 30.63 23.45 5.85
C SER A 181 31.17 23.96 7.17
N THR A 182 31.07 25.27 7.32
CA THR A 182 30.87 25.95 8.59
C THR A 182 29.53 26.73 8.58
N VAL A 183 28.49 26.22 7.94
CA VAL A 183 27.16 26.82 8.05
C VAL A 183 26.55 26.28 9.34
N GLY A 184 26.38 27.17 10.32
CA GLY A 184 26.00 26.83 11.68
C GLY A 184 24.81 25.91 11.82
N GLU A 185 24.87 25.02 12.81
CA GLU A 185 23.89 23.95 13.09
C GLU A 185 22.45 24.44 13.28
N GLN A 186 22.25 25.71 13.67
CA GLN A 186 20.91 26.26 13.96
C GLN A 186 19.95 26.34 12.75
N PRO A 187 20.34 26.78 11.56
CA PRO A 187 19.42 26.79 10.41
C PRO A 187 18.95 25.41 9.98
N VAL A 188 19.78 24.37 10.17
CA VAL A 188 19.48 23.00 9.83
C VAL A 188 18.43 22.42 10.79
N ALA A 189 18.59 22.65 12.10
CA ALA A 189 17.65 22.16 13.12
C ALA A 189 16.26 22.78 12.97
N ILE A 190 16.17 24.09 12.75
CA ILE A 190 14.89 24.78 12.54
C ILE A 190 14.17 24.26 11.29
N ARG A 191 14.91 24.06 10.20
CA ARG A 191 14.35 23.51 8.97
C ARG A 191 13.88 22.07 9.16
N GLN A 192 14.59 21.26 9.91
CA GLN A 192 14.17 19.89 10.20
C GLN A 192 12.88 19.84 11.01
N ILE A 193 12.74 20.69 12.03
CA ILE A 193 11.49 20.81 12.81
C ILE A 193 10.32 21.20 11.90
N GLU A 194 10.53 22.12 10.96
CA GLU A 194 9.47 22.51 10.03
C GLU A 194 9.08 21.37 9.07
N LEU A 195 10.04 20.58 8.58
CA LEU A 195 9.77 19.40 7.74
C LEU A 195 8.97 18.34 8.51
N GLU A 196 9.32 18.06 9.75
CA GLU A 196 8.57 17.13 10.62
C GLU A 196 7.15 17.67 10.86
N ARG A 197 6.99 18.97 11.14
CA ARG A 197 5.67 19.58 11.31
C ARG A 197 4.81 19.47 10.05
N GLN A 198 5.40 19.64 8.87
CA GLN A 198 4.70 19.49 7.60
C GLN A 198 4.27 18.04 7.38
N ALA A 199 5.13 17.06 7.68
CA ALA A 199 4.82 15.65 7.63
C ALA A 199 3.68 15.29 8.60
N ASP A 200 3.68 15.84 9.82
CA ASP A 200 2.61 15.68 10.81
C ASP A 200 1.26 16.22 10.31
N VAL A 201 1.25 17.43 9.73
CA VAL A 201 0.03 18.02 9.17
C VAL A 201 -0.50 17.18 8.01
N PHE A 202 0.39 16.69 7.15
CA PHE A 202 0.04 15.78 6.07
C PHE A 202 -0.56 14.48 6.61
N ALA A 203 0.10 13.88 7.62
CA ALA A 203 -0.36 12.66 8.27
C ALA A 203 -1.75 12.83 8.90
N ALA A 204 -2.00 13.93 9.61
CA ALA A 204 -3.30 14.23 10.20
C ALA A 204 -4.42 14.26 9.15
N ASN A 205 -4.19 14.98 8.05
CA ASN A 205 -5.16 15.08 6.96
C ASN A 205 -5.40 13.73 6.28
N LEU A 206 -4.33 12.99 5.97
CA LEU A 206 -4.43 11.71 5.27
C LEU A 206 -5.12 10.65 6.14
N THR A 207 -4.72 10.53 7.40
CA THR A 207 -5.28 9.56 8.36
C THR A 207 -6.77 9.80 8.57
N THR A 208 -7.17 11.06 8.80
CA THR A 208 -8.59 11.44 8.94
C THR A 208 -9.40 11.11 7.69
N ARG A 209 -8.89 11.45 6.50
CA ARG A 209 -9.58 11.15 5.23
C ARG A 209 -9.68 9.66 4.94
N ALA A 210 -8.73 8.87 5.46
CA ALA A 210 -8.76 7.42 5.38
C ALA A 210 -9.71 6.77 6.40
N GLY A 211 -10.31 7.55 7.30
CA GLY A 211 -11.31 7.08 8.28
C GLY A 211 -10.71 6.58 9.59
N PHE A 212 -9.44 6.85 9.85
CA PHE A 212 -8.79 6.53 11.13
C PHE A 212 -9.02 7.62 12.18
N ASP A 213 -9.03 7.25 13.46
CA ASP A 213 -9.23 8.20 14.57
C ASP A 213 -7.89 8.81 15.03
N LEU A 214 -7.74 10.12 14.84
CA LEU A 214 -6.53 10.84 15.25
C LEU A 214 -6.30 10.87 16.76
N ARG A 215 -7.35 10.68 17.58
CA ARG A 215 -7.20 10.66 19.03
C ARG A 215 -6.53 9.38 19.51
N GLU A 216 -6.73 8.30 18.77
CA GLU A 216 -6.09 7.00 19.01
C GLU A 216 -4.72 6.91 18.34
N ALA A 217 -4.44 7.78 17.38
CA ALA A 217 -3.19 7.80 16.60
C ALA A 217 -2.02 8.50 17.30
N ARG A 218 -2.27 9.22 18.42
CA ARG A 218 -1.26 9.97 19.18
C ARG A 218 -0.69 9.20 20.37
#